data_9967a4c47ebc7c1e7337e319d6f44df4
#
_entry.id   9967a4c47ebc7c1e7337e319d6f44df4
#
_cell.length_a   1.000
_cell.length_b   1.000
_cell.length_c   1.000
_cell.angle_alpha   90.00
_cell.angle_beta   90.00
_cell.angle_gamma   90.00
#
_symmetry.space_group_name_H-M   'P 1'
#
loop_
_entity.id
_entity.type
_entity.pdbx_description
1 polymer ?
#
loop_
_entity_poly.entity_id
_entity_poly.type
_entity_poly.pdbx_seq_one_letter_code
_entity_poly.pdbx_strand_id
1 'polypeptide(L)'
;MTISFIIPIFNSELYLKKCVESIFNSSLSEIDIEVFLVDDSSTDDSVKVAKELSQQYNSIEVIEQNNQSNRGASVARNLGLKEATGDYIWFMDSDDYLDSTLVGQIIGDIKKYNCPDIFAIQLKLIDGKITRIECSQPNVKHNIVLKGRDAILSGYQPSSVCAIICKREFLDNNKLRFYEGISHEDVEFSMRAVALAHSVYFSDYLAYIYTMHAGSVSKSRTAERQYFYIIGDMYVALSLQKFVKTIDDVELQNHILRWSNNILLNLSLSVKRSNNPLMDKNFKKKVFLDMKNHGVFPLKGPFTSWKIWLLSKLVNLSCIHL
;
A
#
# COMPACT_ATOMS: atom_id res chain seq x y z
N MET A 1 -16.80 11.16 -15.56
CA MET A 1 -15.54 10.65 -14.97
C MET A 1 -15.94 9.58 -14.00
N THR A 2 -15.61 8.37 -14.31
CA THR A 2 -15.96 7.18 -13.52
C THR A 2 -14.82 6.84 -12.57
N ILE A 3 -15.14 6.48 -11.33
CA ILE A 3 -14.18 5.97 -10.35
C ILE A 3 -14.49 4.52 -10.07
N SER A 4 -13.49 3.65 -10.23
CA SER A 4 -13.57 2.25 -9.84
C SER A 4 -12.96 2.08 -8.46
N PHE A 5 -13.79 1.73 -7.48
CA PHE A 5 -13.36 1.33 -6.15
C PHE A 5 -13.04 -0.17 -6.16
N ILE A 6 -11.84 -0.54 -5.72
CA ILE A 6 -11.42 -1.94 -5.65
C ILE A 6 -11.21 -2.30 -4.18
N ILE A 7 -12.01 -3.25 -3.68
CA ILE A 7 -12.12 -3.59 -2.26
C ILE A 7 -11.85 -5.09 -2.09
N PRO A 8 -10.62 -5.48 -1.67
CA PRO A 8 -10.35 -6.84 -1.22
C PRO A 8 -11.20 -7.20 -0.01
N ILE A 9 -11.82 -8.37 -0.01
CA ILE A 9 -12.64 -8.85 1.09
C ILE A 9 -11.99 -10.12 1.66
N PHE A 10 -11.78 -10.13 2.97
CA PHE A 10 -11.39 -11.34 3.71
C PHE A 10 -11.92 -11.25 5.14
N ASN A 11 -12.93 -12.06 5.46
CA ASN A 11 -13.56 -12.12 6.79
C ASN A 11 -13.97 -10.73 7.32
N SER A 12 -14.75 -10.01 6.53
CA SER A 12 -15.15 -8.61 6.76
C SER A 12 -16.65 -8.42 6.95
N GLU A 13 -17.40 -9.46 7.27
CA GLU A 13 -18.88 -9.44 7.38
C GLU A 13 -19.43 -8.29 8.21
N LEU A 14 -18.69 -7.90 9.29
CA LEU A 14 -19.11 -6.86 10.22
C LEU A 14 -18.87 -5.42 9.71
N TYR A 15 -17.98 -5.26 8.72
CA TYR A 15 -17.47 -3.95 8.29
C TYR A 15 -17.88 -3.58 6.87
N LEU A 16 -17.98 -4.58 5.98
CA LEU A 16 -18.15 -4.42 4.53
C LEU A 16 -19.34 -3.50 4.18
N LYS A 17 -20.47 -3.64 4.87
CA LYS A 17 -21.64 -2.81 4.63
C LYS A 17 -21.33 -1.32 4.85
N LYS A 18 -20.69 -0.97 5.97
CA LYS A 18 -20.32 0.42 6.28
C LYS A 18 -19.31 0.97 5.26
N CYS A 19 -18.33 0.14 4.86
CA CYS A 19 -17.37 0.48 3.83
C CYS A 19 -18.06 0.90 2.54
N VAL A 20 -18.90 0.04 1.99
CA VAL A 20 -19.62 0.26 0.74
C VAL A 20 -20.60 1.43 0.85
N GLU A 21 -21.42 1.49 1.89
CA GLU A 21 -22.37 2.59 2.08
C GLU A 21 -21.68 3.96 2.15
N SER A 22 -20.44 4.03 2.65
CA SER A 22 -19.68 5.29 2.69
C SER A 22 -19.36 5.85 1.29
N ILE A 23 -19.23 4.98 0.30
CA ILE A 23 -19.04 5.36 -1.10
C ILE A 23 -20.34 5.92 -1.69
N PHE A 24 -21.45 5.20 -1.52
CA PHE A 24 -22.74 5.57 -2.11
C PHE A 24 -23.47 6.71 -1.40
N ASN A 25 -23.17 6.97 -0.13
CA ASN A 25 -23.69 8.11 0.63
C ASN A 25 -22.99 9.44 0.25
N SER A 26 -21.98 9.42 -0.60
CA SER A 26 -21.40 10.64 -1.15
C SER A 26 -22.38 11.27 -2.15
N SER A 27 -22.51 12.61 -2.15
CA SER A 27 -23.40 13.35 -3.04
C SER A 27 -22.87 13.42 -4.50
N LEU A 28 -22.59 12.27 -5.10
CA LEU A 28 -22.03 12.16 -6.44
C LEU A 28 -23.13 12.01 -7.49
N SER A 29 -23.82 13.11 -7.84
CA SER A 29 -24.89 13.08 -8.87
C SER A 29 -24.37 13.02 -10.32
N GLU A 30 -23.09 13.30 -10.56
CA GLU A 30 -22.50 13.41 -11.90
C GLU A 30 -21.37 12.40 -12.18
N ILE A 31 -21.14 11.43 -11.28
CA ILE A 31 -20.02 10.50 -11.40
C ILE A 31 -20.55 9.08 -11.43
N ASP A 32 -20.20 8.38 -12.48
CA ASP A 32 -20.38 6.95 -12.52
C ASP A 32 -19.41 6.31 -11.51
N ILE A 33 -19.91 5.43 -10.68
CA ILE A 33 -19.15 4.67 -9.69
C ILE A 33 -19.22 3.21 -10.09
N GLU A 34 -18.06 2.55 -10.12
CA GLU A 34 -17.93 1.09 -10.16
C GLU A 34 -17.35 0.62 -8.84
N VAL A 35 -17.84 -0.46 -8.29
CA VAL A 35 -17.30 -1.07 -7.06
C VAL A 35 -17.04 -2.54 -7.31
N PHE A 36 -15.79 -2.96 -7.19
CA PHE A 36 -15.37 -4.34 -7.27
C PHE A 36 -15.11 -4.89 -5.87
N LEU A 37 -15.99 -5.76 -5.41
CA LEU A 37 -15.85 -6.49 -4.16
C LEU A 37 -15.18 -7.83 -4.47
N VAL A 38 -13.88 -7.93 -4.15
CA VAL A 38 -13.06 -9.09 -4.54
C VAL A 38 -12.80 -9.97 -3.34
N ASP A 39 -13.49 -11.11 -3.25
CA ASP A 39 -13.35 -12.05 -2.13
C ASP A 39 -12.08 -12.90 -2.24
N ASP A 40 -11.25 -12.83 -1.21
CA ASP A 40 -10.01 -13.60 -1.05
C ASP A 40 -10.25 -14.90 -0.24
N SER A 41 -11.33 -15.60 -0.54
CA SER A 41 -11.76 -16.85 0.10
C SER A 41 -12.13 -16.67 1.58
N SER A 42 -13.05 -15.77 1.87
CA SER A 42 -13.64 -15.59 3.19
C SER A 42 -14.32 -16.86 3.71
N THR A 43 -14.29 -17.03 5.03
CA THR A 43 -14.91 -18.18 5.73
C THR A 43 -16.10 -17.78 6.61
N ASP A 44 -16.38 -16.47 6.69
CA ASP A 44 -17.55 -15.87 7.35
C ASP A 44 -18.65 -15.50 6.32
N ASP A 45 -19.64 -14.73 6.71
CA ASP A 45 -20.76 -14.30 5.84
C ASP A 45 -20.39 -13.13 4.88
N SER A 46 -19.10 -12.79 4.71
CA SER A 46 -18.65 -11.67 3.85
C SER A 46 -19.17 -11.75 2.42
N VAL A 47 -19.10 -12.95 1.78
CA VAL A 47 -19.59 -13.15 0.40
C VAL A 47 -21.10 -12.96 0.32
N LYS A 48 -21.85 -13.39 1.32
CA LYS A 48 -23.31 -13.19 1.40
C LYS A 48 -23.62 -11.69 1.50
N VAL A 49 -22.94 -10.96 2.39
CA VAL A 49 -23.10 -9.51 2.52
C VAL A 49 -22.75 -8.80 1.22
N ALA A 50 -21.66 -9.19 0.55
CA ALA A 50 -21.27 -8.62 -0.75
C ALA A 50 -22.36 -8.82 -1.82
N LYS A 51 -22.96 -10.02 -1.90
CA LYS A 51 -24.08 -10.32 -2.82
C LYS A 51 -25.35 -9.54 -2.49
N GLU A 52 -25.68 -9.35 -1.22
CA GLU A 52 -26.80 -8.50 -0.79
C GLU A 52 -26.58 -7.04 -1.21
N LEU A 53 -25.34 -6.51 -1.05
CA LEU A 53 -24.99 -5.17 -1.49
C LEU A 53 -25.05 -5.01 -3.02
N SER A 54 -24.63 -6.02 -3.79
CA SER A 54 -24.72 -5.98 -5.26
C SER A 54 -26.16 -6.04 -5.81
N GLN A 55 -27.12 -6.55 -5.01
CA GLN A 55 -28.53 -6.45 -5.33
C GLN A 55 -29.12 -5.07 -5.02
N GLN A 56 -28.54 -4.36 -4.06
CA GLN A 56 -28.95 -3.01 -3.67
C GLN A 56 -28.38 -1.93 -4.59
N TYR A 57 -27.15 -2.09 -5.06
CA TYR A 57 -26.41 -1.12 -5.88
C TYR A 57 -25.95 -1.77 -7.19
N ASN A 58 -26.53 -1.37 -8.32
CA ASN A 58 -26.27 -1.98 -9.64
C ASN A 58 -24.82 -1.81 -10.14
N SER A 59 -24.05 -0.87 -9.57
CA SER A 59 -22.66 -0.63 -9.92
C SER A 59 -21.67 -1.46 -9.11
N ILE A 60 -22.14 -2.44 -8.34
CA ILE A 60 -21.28 -3.37 -7.59
C ILE A 60 -21.16 -4.70 -8.34
N GLU A 61 -19.92 -5.09 -8.58
CA GLU A 61 -19.56 -6.43 -9.05
C GLU A 61 -18.85 -7.21 -7.93
N VAL A 62 -19.25 -8.45 -7.72
CA VAL A 62 -18.64 -9.37 -6.75
C VAL A 62 -17.80 -10.40 -7.48
N ILE A 63 -16.51 -10.44 -7.20
CA ILE A 63 -15.55 -11.38 -7.78
C ILE A 63 -15.10 -12.35 -6.69
N GLU A 64 -15.47 -13.63 -6.85
CA GLU A 64 -15.03 -14.68 -5.92
C GLU A 64 -13.75 -15.34 -6.46
N GLN A 65 -12.66 -15.24 -5.69
CA GLN A 65 -11.40 -15.85 -6.07
C GLN A 65 -11.40 -17.34 -5.74
N ASN A 66 -11.40 -18.17 -6.78
CA ASN A 66 -11.44 -19.65 -6.63
C ASN A 66 -10.05 -20.29 -6.49
N ASN A 67 -8.97 -19.53 -6.61
CA ASN A 67 -7.61 -20.08 -6.58
C ASN A 67 -7.05 -20.13 -5.15
N GLN A 68 -7.09 -21.31 -4.54
CA GLN A 68 -6.59 -21.52 -3.16
C GLN A 68 -5.07 -21.42 -3.01
N SER A 69 -4.30 -21.47 -4.08
CA SER A 69 -2.83 -21.43 -4.05
C SER A 69 -2.23 -20.02 -4.13
N ASN A 70 -3.01 -19.02 -4.54
CA ASN A 70 -2.57 -17.64 -4.68
C ASN A 70 -3.60 -16.71 -4.05
N ARG A 71 -3.35 -16.21 -2.85
CA ARG A 71 -4.25 -15.40 -2.03
C ARG A 71 -3.55 -14.14 -1.53
N GLY A 72 -4.36 -13.22 -1.02
CA GLY A 72 -3.91 -11.99 -0.39
C GLY A 72 -4.41 -10.74 -1.09
N ALA A 73 -4.36 -9.61 -0.37
CA ALA A 73 -4.88 -8.33 -0.85
C ALA A 73 -4.30 -7.89 -2.21
N SER A 74 -3.03 -8.22 -2.48
CA SER A 74 -2.37 -7.92 -3.77
C SER A 74 -3.07 -8.61 -4.94
N VAL A 75 -3.42 -9.89 -4.78
CA VAL A 75 -4.08 -10.69 -5.82
C VAL A 75 -5.48 -10.16 -6.05
N ALA A 76 -6.22 -9.93 -4.97
CA ALA A 76 -7.57 -9.37 -5.06
C ALA A 76 -7.58 -7.98 -5.72
N ARG A 77 -6.63 -7.09 -5.35
CA ARG A 77 -6.50 -5.77 -5.99
C ARG A 77 -6.13 -5.88 -7.47
N ASN A 78 -5.24 -6.81 -7.84
CA ASN A 78 -4.88 -7.05 -9.24
C ASN A 78 -6.06 -7.60 -10.07
N LEU A 79 -6.88 -8.47 -9.48
CA LEU A 79 -8.12 -8.97 -10.13
C LEU A 79 -9.12 -7.84 -10.36
N GLY A 80 -9.41 -7.04 -9.32
CA GLY A 80 -10.30 -5.90 -9.48
C GLY A 80 -9.76 -4.87 -10.50
N LEU A 81 -8.45 -4.62 -10.51
CA LEU A 81 -7.82 -3.71 -11.47
C LEU A 81 -7.92 -4.20 -12.92
N LYS A 82 -7.97 -5.51 -13.14
CA LYS A 82 -8.14 -6.10 -14.47
C LYS A 82 -9.56 -5.84 -15.03
N GLU A 83 -10.56 -5.89 -14.17
CA GLU A 83 -11.97 -5.70 -14.56
C GLU A 83 -12.41 -4.22 -14.56
N ALA A 84 -11.69 -3.35 -13.84
CA ALA A 84 -12.02 -1.93 -13.70
C ALA A 84 -11.97 -1.18 -15.03
N THR A 85 -13.03 -0.41 -15.33
CA THR A 85 -13.16 0.39 -16.56
C THR A 85 -13.16 1.90 -16.32
N GLY A 86 -13.30 2.34 -15.08
CA GLY A 86 -13.34 3.75 -14.70
C GLY A 86 -12.08 4.55 -15.06
N ASP A 87 -12.21 5.86 -15.10
CA ASP A 87 -11.11 6.78 -15.40
C ASP A 87 -10.04 6.78 -14.31
N TYR A 88 -10.50 6.61 -13.06
CA TYR A 88 -9.64 6.56 -11.88
C TYR A 88 -9.90 5.31 -11.05
N ILE A 89 -8.85 4.81 -10.40
CA ILE A 89 -8.87 3.67 -9.50
C ILE A 89 -8.63 4.17 -8.08
N TRP A 90 -9.50 3.77 -7.14
CA TRP A 90 -9.34 4.01 -5.72
C TRP A 90 -9.39 2.67 -4.97
N PHE A 91 -8.27 2.25 -4.43
CA PHE A 91 -8.20 1.05 -3.59
C PHE A 91 -8.70 1.37 -2.18
N MET A 92 -9.49 0.46 -1.62
CA MET A 92 -9.98 0.56 -0.24
C MET A 92 -9.86 -0.78 0.47
N ASP A 93 -9.70 -0.76 1.78
CA ASP A 93 -9.77 -1.94 2.61
C ASP A 93 -11.21 -2.11 3.14
N SER A 94 -11.69 -3.36 3.23
CA SER A 94 -13.09 -3.67 3.51
C SER A 94 -13.54 -3.35 4.95
N ASP A 95 -12.60 -3.06 5.85
CA ASP A 95 -12.83 -2.69 7.25
C ASP A 95 -12.74 -1.17 7.51
N ASP A 96 -12.48 -0.37 6.44
CA ASP A 96 -12.37 1.07 6.47
C ASP A 96 -13.58 1.77 5.82
N TYR A 97 -13.63 3.09 5.85
CA TYR A 97 -14.71 3.86 5.20
C TYR A 97 -14.25 5.28 4.81
N LEU A 98 -15.02 5.92 3.92
CA LEU A 98 -14.76 7.30 3.48
C LEU A 98 -15.56 8.32 4.29
N ASP A 99 -15.00 9.52 4.44
CA ASP A 99 -15.81 10.71 4.71
C ASP A 99 -16.53 11.10 3.41
N SER A 100 -17.78 10.67 3.30
CA SER A 100 -18.60 10.86 2.10
C SER A 100 -18.77 12.33 1.70
N THR A 101 -18.63 13.28 2.65
CA THR A 101 -18.76 14.73 2.39
C THR A 101 -17.59 15.28 1.58
N LEU A 102 -16.43 14.63 1.60
CA LEU A 102 -15.20 15.07 0.91
C LEU A 102 -15.06 14.48 -0.49
N VAL A 103 -15.73 13.38 -0.82
CA VAL A 103 -15.54 12.68 -2.09
C VAL A 103 -15.84 13.58 -3.30
N GLY A 104 -16.96 14.33 -3.24
CA GLY A 104 -17.30 15.29 -4.31
C GLY A 104 -16.26 16.38 -4.51
N GLN A 105 -15.65 16.89 -3.43
CA GLN A 105 -14.59 17.89 -3.47
C GLN A 105 -13.32 17.32 -4.11
N ILE A 106 -12.92 16.10 -3.74
CA ILE A 106 -11.78 15.38 -4.31
C ILE A 106 -11.93 15.28 -5.83
N ILE A 107 -13.11 14.89 -6.30
CA ILE A 107 -13.38 14.74 -7.73
C ILE A 107 -13.41 16.08 -8.45
N GLY A 108 -13.97 17.09 -7.81
CA GLY A 108 -13.91 18.47 -8.31
C GLY A 108 -12.45 18.93 -8.48
N ASP A 109 -11.61 18.66 -7.53
CA ASP A 109 -10.20 19.03 -7.58
C ASP A 109 -9.40 18.16 -8.57
N ILE A 110 -9.68 16.88 -8.74
CA ILE A 110 -9.09 16.07 -9.81
C ILE A 110 -9.31 16.72 -11.18
N LYS A 111 -10.56 17.14 -11.46
CA LYS A 111 -10.89 17.85 -12.71
C LYS A 111 -10.20 19.20 -12.81
N LYS A 112 -10.23 20.00 -11.74
CA LYS A 112 -9.64 21.33 -11.65
C LYS A 112 -8.14 21.34 -11.89
N TYR A 113 -7.43 20.33 -11.41
CA TYR A 113 -5.97 20.20 -11.54
C TYR A 113 -5.55 19.35 -12.75
N ASN A 114 -6.39 19.33 -13.79
CA ASN A 114 -6.11 18.71 -15.09
C ASN A 114 -5.89 17.19 -15.01
N CYS A 115 -6.67 16.50 -14.19
CA CYS A 115 -6.68 15.04 -14.11
C CYS A 115 -5.29 14.44 -13.90
N PRO A 116 -4.62 14.70 -12.76
CA PRO A 116 -3.27 14.22 -12.50
C PRO A 116 -3.20 12.69 -12.54
N ASP A 117 -2.02 12.13 -12.79
CA ASP A 117 -1.78 10.67 -12.76
C ASP A 117 -2.11 10.08 -11.39
N ILE A 118 -1.79 10.83 -10.32
CA ILE A 118 -2.09 10.46 -8.94
C ILE A 118 -2.66 11.67 -8.19
N PHE A 119 -3.79 11.46 -7.52
CA PHE A 119 -4.33 12.37 -6.53
C PHE A 119 -4.19 11.73 -5.14
N ALA A 120 -3.37 12.34 -4.28
CA ALA A 120 -3.08 11.81 -2.94
C ALA A 120 -3.90 12.54 -1.88
N ILE A 121 -4.38 11.77 -0.91
CA ILE A 121 -5.14 12.23 0.27
C ILE A 121 -4.42 11.84 1.55
N GLN A 122 -4.93 12.33 2.68
CA GLN A 122 -4.48 11.92 4.01
C GLN A 122 -5.48 10.92 4.60
N LEU A 123 -4.99 10.09 5.54
CA LEU A 123 -5.80 9.13 6.26
C LEU A 123 -6.00 9.60 7.70
N LYS A 124 -7.21 9.38 8.22
CA LYS A 124 -7.54 9.53 9.63
C LYS A 124 -7.59 8.16 10.28
N LEU A 125 -6.56 7.80 11.02
CA LEU A 125 -6.52 6.56 11.80
C LEU A 125 -7.34 6.71 13.08
N ILE A 126 -8.22 5.75 13.34
CA ILE A 126 -9.01 5.63 14.57
C ILE A 126 -8.66 4.30 15.24
N ASP A 127 -8.06 4.35 16.44
CA ASP A 127 -7.79 3.20 17.32
C ASP A 127 -8.40 3.44 18.69
N GLY A 128 -9.62 2.98 18.87
CA GLY A 128 -10.43 3.25 20.06
C GLY A 128 -10.64 4.76 20.26
N LYS A 129 -10.00 5.35 21.29
CA LYS A 129 -10.07 6.79 21.59
C LYS A 129 -8.94 7.61 20.93
N ILE A 130 -7.97 6.94 20.32
CA ILE A 130 -6.81 7.60 19.68
C ILE A 130 -7.19 7.94 18.24
N THR A 131 -6.94 9.19 17.86
CA THR A 131 -7.08 9.64 16.47
C THR A 131 -5.76 10.24 16.01
N ARG A 132 -5.25 9.80 14.87
CA ARG A 132 -4.01 10.31 14.26
C ARG A 132 -4.20 10.57 12.76
N ILE A 133 -3.38 11.46 12.22
CA ILE A 133 -3.27 11.68 10.78
C ILE A 133 -2.14 10.81 10.27
N GLU A 134 -2.43 10.02 9.25
CA GLU A 134 -1.45 9.19 8.54
C GLU A 134 -1.33 9.66 7.08
N CYS A 135 -0.24 9.32 6.42
CA CYS A 135 0.03 9.66 5.02
C CYS A 135 0.08 11.16 4.72
N SER A 136 0.38 12.01 5.71
CA SER A 136 0.37 13.46 5.56
C SER A 136 1.49 14.05 4.68
N GLN A 137 2.55 13.28 4.37
CA GLN A 137 3.68 13.69 3.51
C GLN A 137 4.28 15.06 3.87
N PRO A 138 4.75 15.30 5.10
CA PRO A 138 5.08 16.64 5.59
C PRO A 138 6.25 17.32 4.87
N ASN A 139 7.07 16.56 4.14
CA ASN A 139 8.21 17.08 3.38
C ASN A 139 7.88 17.39 1.91
N VAL A 140 6.68 17.04 1.46
CA VAL A 140 6.23 17.28 0.08
C VAL A 140 5.35 18.53 0.06
N LYS A 141 5.42 19.32 -1.00
CA LYS A 141 4.52 20.46 -1.17
C LYS A 141 3.10 19.98 -1.47
N HIS A 142 2.13 20.54 -0.77
CA HIS A 142 0.71 20.23 -0.93
C HIS A 142 0.00 21.28 -1.78
N ASN A 143 -1.18 20.91 -2.27
CA ASN A 143 -2.12 21.76 -3.01
C ASN A 143 -1.54 22.35 -4.31
N ILE A 144 -0.56 21.68 -4.88
CA ILE A 144 0.02 21.95 -6.20
C ILE A 144 0.29 20.64 -6.93
N VAL A 145 0.31 20.69 -8.26
CA VAL A 145 0.73 19.54 -9.07
C VAL A 145 2.25 19.49 -9.13
N LEU A 146 2.83 18.35 -8.81
CA LEU A 146 4.26 18.06 -8.83
C LEU A 146 4.54 16.92 -9.80
N LYS A 147 5.79 16.80 -10.29
CA LYS A 147 6.27 15.52 -10.84
C LYS A 147 6.51 14.53 -9.69
N GLY A 148 6.18 13.27 -9.90
CA GLY A 148 6.41 12.25 -8.89
C GLY A 148 7.89 12.13 -8.48
N ARG A 149 8.81 12.30 -9.45
CA ARG A 149 10.25 12.45 -9.20
C ARG A 149 10.54 13.51 -8.14
N ASP A 150 9.99 14.70 -8.29
CA ASP A 150 10.27 15.83 -7.39
C ASP A 150 9.67 15.59 -6.01
N ALA A 151 8.52 14.93 -5.93
CA ALA A 151 7.93 14.49 -4.67
C ALA A 151 8.84 13.52 -3.93
N ILE A 152 9.39 12.49 -4.61
CA ILE A 152 10.30 11.52 -4.00
C ILE A 152 11.58 12.20 -3.51
N LEU A 153 12.19 13.05 -4.32
CA LEU A 153 13.42 13.75 -3.94
C LEU A 153 13.20 14.76 -2.80
N SER A 154 11.97 15.28 -2.64
CA SER A 154 11.58 16.12 -1.50
C SER A 154 11.36 15.33 -0.21
N GLY A 155 11.28 13.99 -0.27
CA GLY A 155 11.13 13.14 0.90
C GLY A 155 9.76 12.48 1.04
N TYR A 156 9.07 12.22 -0.09
CA TYR A 156 7.88 11.35 -0.12
C TYR A 156 8.17 10.02 0.58
N GLN A 157 7.27 9.63 1.46
CA GLN A 157 7.30 8.35 2.14
C GLN A 157 6.15 7.48 1.61
N PRO A 158 6.42 6.38 0.92
CA PRO A 158 5.36 5.48 0.46
C PRO A 158 4.60 4.91 1.66
N SER A 159 3.31 4.84 1.52
CA SER A 159 2.37 4.48 2.59
C SER A 159 1.20 3.70 2.02
N SER A 160 0.09 3.60 2.74
CA SER A 160 -1.09 2.89 2.28
C SER A 160 -1.53 3.32 0.87
N VAL A 161 -1.80 2.34 0.03
CA VAL A 161 -2.34 2.56 -1.32
C VAL A 161 -3.73 3.21 -1.29
N CYS A 162 -4.46 3.09 -0.19
CA CYS A 162 -5.76 3.73 0.01
C CYS A 162 -5.67 5.26 0.07
N ALA A 163 -4.46 5.81 0.29
CA ALA A 163 -4.19 7.24 0.27
C ALA A 163 -3.94 7.82 -1.14
N ILE A 164 -3.91 7.00 -2.19
CA ILE A 164 -3.65 7.46 -3.56
C ILE A 164 -4.76 7.02 -4.51
N ILE A 165 -5.29 7.97 -5.26
CA ILE A 165 -6.29 7.75 -6.30
C ILE A 165 -5.55 7.88 -7.63
N CYS A 166 -5.49 6.79 -8.39
CA CYS A 166 -4.63 6.68 -9.57
C CYS A 166 -5.44 6.74 -10.85
N LYS A 167 -4.99 7.51 -11.84
CA LYS A 167 -5.56 7.47 -13.20
C LYS A 167 -5.35 6.08 -13.79
N ARG A 168 -6.43 5.41 -14.26
CA ARG A 168 -6.34 4.04 -14.78
C ARG A 168 -5.39 3.93 -15.97
N GLU A 169 -5.51 4.85 -16.93
CA GLU A 169 -4.62 4.91 -18.11
C GLU A 169 -3.13 4.97 -17.70
N PHE A 170 -2.80 5.73 -16.65
CA PHE A 170 -1.44 5.81 -16.13
C PHE A 170 -0.97 4.44 -15.59
N LEU A 171 -1.83 3.74 -14.83
CA LEU A 171 -1.52 2.40 -14.31
C LEU A 171 -1.29 1.39 -15.43
N ASP A 172 -2.11 1.42 -16.47
CA ASP A 172 -2.05 0.48 -17.60
C ASP A 172 -0.84 0.75 -18.49
N ASN A 173 -0.58 2.00 -18.86
CA ASN A 173 0.55 2.39 -19.70
C ASN A 173 1.90 2.01 -19.04
N ASN A 174 1.99 2.09 -17.72
CA ASN A 174 3.17 1.73 -16.95
C ASN A 174 3.15 0.27 -16.48
N LYS A 175 2.13 -0.52 -16.82
CA LYS A 175 1.95 -1.91 -16.39
C LYS A 175 2.08 -2.07 -14.85
N LEU A 176 1.58 -1.07 -14.10
CA LEU A 176 1.62 -1.08 -12.65
C LEU A 176 0.63 -2.09 -12.10
N ARG A 177 1.14 -3.08 -11.38
CA ARG A 177 0.38 -4.12 -10.68
C ARG A 177 1.03 -4.35 -9.32
N PHE A 178 0.25 -4.83 -8.35
CA PHE A 178 0.78 -5.20 -7.05
C PHE A 178 1.71 -6.41 -7.15
N TYR A 179 2.76 -6.41 -6.34
CA TYR A 179 3.62 -7.57 -6.18
C TYR A 179 2.89 -8.59 -5.29
N GLU A 180 2.56 -9.75 -5.85
CA GLU A 180 1.78 -10.77 -5.16
C GLU A 180 2.64 -11.60 -4.19
N GLY A 181 2.01 -12.05 -3.09
CA GLY A 181 2.62 -12.98 -2.14
C GLY A 181 3.61 -12.34 -1.16
N ILE A 182 3.62 -11.01 -1.03
CA ILE A 182 4.42 -10.30 -0.02
C ILE A 182 3.53 -9.49 0.91
N SER A 183 4.04 -9.13 2.07
CA SER A 183 3.49 -8.03 2.90
C SER A 183 4.12 -6.71 2.51
N HIS A 184 3.48 -5.60 2.87
CA HIS A 184 3.89 -4.23 2.49
C HIS A 184 3.89 -3.99 0.97
N GLU A 185 3.02 -4.70 0.25
CA GLU A 185 2.80 -4.55 -1.20
C GLU A 185 2.31 -3.15 -1.58
N ASP A 186 1.62 -2.48 -0.66
CA ASP A 186 1.15 -1.11 -0.78
C ASP A 186 2.31 -0.10 -0.80
N VAL A 187 3.30 -0.30 0.05
CA VAL A 187 4.55 0.49 0.10
C VAL A 187 5.36 0.32 -1.19
N GLU A 188 5.48 -0.91 -1.66
CA GLU A 188 6.16 -1.26 -2.91
C GLU A 188 5.48 -0.62 -4.12
N PHE A 189 4.15 -0.79 -4.21
CA PHE A 189 3.33 -0.25 -5.28
C PHE A 189 3.36 1.28 -5.30
N SER A 190 3.14 1.93 -4.14
CA SER A 190 3.08 3.39 -4.02
C SER A 190 4.41 4.06 -4.42
N MET A 191 5.56 3.46 -4.06
CA MET A 191 6.87 3.98 -4.47
C MET A 191 7.01 3.94 -5.98
N ARG A 192 6.69 2.82 -6.64
CA ARG A 192 6.77 2.71 -8.11
C ARG A 192 5.80 3.64 -8.81
N ALA A 193 4.57 3.70 -8.31
CA ALA A 193 3.54 4.56 -8.90
C ALA A 193 3.97 6.03 -8.86
N VAL A 194 4.38 6.54 -7.69
CA VAL A 194 4.82 7.94 -7.59
C VAL A 194 6.11 8.18 -8.40
N ALA A 195 7.05 7.23 -8.44
CA ALA A 195 8.28 7.39 -9.23
C ALA A 195 8.03 7.57 -10.74
N LEU A 196 6.99 6.91 -11.28
CA LEU A 196 6.63 6.95 -12.70
C LEU A 196 5.67 8.07 -13.06
N ALA A 197 4.99 8.68 -12.07
CA ALA A 197 3.97 9.69 -12.33
C ALA A 197 4.57 10.99 -12.86
N HIS A 198 4.00 11.49 -13.96
CA HIS A 198 4.32 12.81 -14.50
C HIS A 198 3.63 13.94 -13.74
N SER A 199 2.51 13.64 -13.08
CA SER A 199 1.70 14.59 -12.33
C SER A 199 1.13 13.95 -11.07
N VAL A 200 1.48 14.49 -9.90
CA VAL A 200 0.94 14.08 -8.59
C VAL A 200 0.44 15.31 -7.85
N TYR A 201 -0.77 15.22 -7.32
CA TYR A 201 -1.34 16.27 -6.47
C TYR A 201 -1.48 15.74 -5.05
N PHE A 202 -0.84 16.35 -4.08
CA PHE A 202 -0.96 16.03 -2.66
C PHE A 202 -1.96 17.00 -2.03
N SER A 203 -3.11 16.48 -1.60
CA SER A 203 -4.14 17.25 -0.91
C SER A 203 -4.03 17.14 0.60
N ASP A 204 -4.75 18.04 1.32
CA ASP A 204 -4.91 17.97 2.76
C ASP A 204 -6.23 17.30 3.18
N TYR A 205 -6.94 16.64 2.25
CA TYR A 205 -8.20 15.97 2.53
C TYR A 205 -8.00 14.74 3.43
N LEU A 206 -8.63 14.76 4.62
CA LEU A 206 -8.72 13.63 5.54
C LEU A 206 -9.95 12.77 5.19
N ALA A 207 -9.97 12.26 3.97
CA ALA A 207 -11.15 11.63 3.39
C ALA A 207 -11.26 10.13 3.66
N TYR A 208 -10.17 9.47 4.00
CA TYR A 208 -10.14 8.03 4.28
C TYR A 208 -10.03 7.78 5.78
N ILE A 209 -10.94 6.99 6.33
CA ILE A 209 -11.00 6.67 7.76
C ILE A 209 -10.51 5.23 7.95
N TYR A 210 -9.27 5.12 8.42
CA TYR A 210 -8.63 3.86 8.74
C TYR A 210 -8.99 3.43 10.16
N THR A 211 -9.62 2.26 10.32
CA THR A 211 -10.10 1.76 11.60
C THR A 211 -9.28 0.58 12.10
N MET A 212 -8.80 0.67 13.34
CA MET A 212 -8.13 -0.45 13.99
C MET A 212 -9.07 -1.20 14.92
N HIS A 213 -9.21 -2.50 14.74
CA HIS A 213 -10.04 -3.37 15.56
C HIS A 213 -9.30 -4.67 15.96
N ALA A 214 -9.90 -5.48 16.82
CA ALA A 214 -9.24 -6.68 17.35
C ALA A 214 -8.93 -7.73 16.27
N GLY A 215 -9.75 -7.79 15.20
CA GLY A 215 -9.59 -8.68 14.05
C GLY A 215 -8.64 -8.18 12.97
N SER A 216 -8.09 -6.96 13.10
CA SER A 216 -7.17 -6.40 12.09
C SER A 216 -5.99 -7.32 11.84
N VAL A 217 -5.70 -7.53 10.56
CA VAL A 217 -4.62 -8.40 10.07
C VAL A 217 -3.28 -8.04 10.69
N SER A 218 -3.01 -6.75 10.92
CA SER A 218 -1.80 -6.22 11.54
C SER A 218 -1.62 -6.60 13.03
N LYS A 219 -2.69 -7.04 13.72
CA LYS A 219 -2.65 -7.42 15.15
C LYS A 219 -2.42 -8.91 15.39
N SER A 220 -2.41 -9.75 14.36
CA SER A 220 -2.16 -11.20 14.51
C SER A 220 -0.73 -11.50 14.96
N ARG A 221 -0.58 -12.37 15.98
CA ARG A 221 0.69 -12.60 16.68
C ARG A 221 1.14 -14.06 16.62
N THR A 222 1.18 -14.67 15.42
CA THR A 222 1.87 -15.95 15.24
C THR A 222 3.29 -15.76 14.72
N ALA A 223 4.19 -16.72 14.96
CA ALA A 223 5.57 -16.64 14.48
C ALA A 223 5.64 -16.63 12.94
N GLU A 224 4.78 -17.42 12.28
CA GLU A 224 4.70 -17.48 10.82
C GLU A 224 4.27 -16.13 10.23
N ARG A 225 3.27 -15.49 10.83
CA ARG A 225 2.79 -14.20 10.37
C ARG A 225 3.81 -13.10 10.63
N GLN A 226 4.46 -13.12 11.81
CA GLN A 226 5.56 -12.21 12.12
C GLN A 226 6.71 -12.36 11.11
N TYR A 227 7.02 -13.61 10.72
CA TYR A 227 8.02 -13.89 9.69
C TYR A 227 7.61 -13.33 8.34
N PHE A 228 6.36 -13.56 7.90
CA PHE A 228 5.82 -13.03 6.65
C PHE A 228 5.93 -11.50 6.57
N TYR A 229 5.59 -10.79 7.66
CA TYR A 229 5.73 -9.33 7.71
C TYR A 229 7.18 -8.88 7.60
N ILE A 230 8.08 -9.50 8.36
CA ILE A 230 9.49 -9.11 8.38
C ILE A 230 10.15 -9.39 7.03
N ILE A 231 9.90 -10.56 6.44
CA ILE A 231 10.50 -10.93 5.16
C ILE A 231 9.91 -10.11 4.00
N GLY A 232 8.69 -9.59 4.15
CA GLY A 232 8.09 -8.67 3.20
C GLY A 232 8.93 -7.44 2.92
N ASP A 233 9.50 -6.82 3.96
CA ASP A 233 10.45 -5.71 3.82
C ASP A 233 11.64 -6.06 2.89
N MET A 234 12.14 -7.29 2.96
CA MET A 234 13.19 -7.76 2.07
C MET A 234 12.71 -7.80 0.62
N TYR A 235 11.50 -8.33 0.38
CA TYR A 235 10.95 -8.41 -0.98
C TYR A 235 10.61 -7.04 -1.55
N VAL A 236 10.11 -6.11 -0.74
CA VAL A 236 9.94 -4.70 -1.13
C VAL A 236 11.27 -4.10 -1.58
N ALA A 237 12.33 -4.27 -0.78
CA ALA A 237 13.65 -3.75 -1.14
C ALA A 237 14.18 -4.38 -2.44
N LEU A 238 14.06 -5.70 -2.62
CA LEU A 238 14.49 -6.40 -3.83
C LEU A 238 13.72 -5.95 -5.07
N SER A 239 12.40 -5.79 -4.95
CA SER A 239 11.57 -5.30 -6.05
C SER A 239 11.99 -3.91 -6.48
N LEU A 240 12.18 -3.00 -5.52
CA LEU A 240 12.61 -1.63 -5.81
C LEU A 240 14.04 -1.56 -6.38
N GLN A 241 14.98 -2.41 -5.91
CA GLN A 241 16.32 -2.54 -6.50
C GLN A 241 16.30 -3.07 -7.94
N LYS A 242 15.28 -3.87 -8.29
CA LYS A 242 15.05 -4.29 -9.68
C LYS A 242 14.40 -3.15 -10.48
N PHE A 243 13.42 -2.48 -9.90
CA PHE A 243 12.69 -1.38 -10.54
C PHE A 243 13.60 -0.20 -10.92
N VAL A 244 14.55 0.19 -10.05
CA VAL A 244 15.46 1.32 -10.37
C VAL A 244 16.28 1.11 -11.63
N LYS A 245 16.50 -0.13 -12.06
CA LYS A 245 17.21 -0.43 -13.32
C LYS A 245 16.39 -0.09 -14.58
N THR A 246 15.10 0.18 -14.42
CA THR A 246 14.18 0.56 -15.51
C THR A 246 13.96 2.09 -15.60
N ILE A 247 14.56 2.85 -14.69
CA ILE A 247 14.45 4.32 -14.63
C ILE A 247 15.71 4.92 -15.29
N ASP A 248 15.56 5.92 -16.16
CA ASP A 248 16.70 6.61 -16.77
C ASP A 248 17.29 7.73 -15.89
N ASP A 249 16.51 8.28 -14.95
CA ASP A 249 16.94 9.34 -14.04
C ASP A 249 17.86 8.80 -12.93
N VAL A 250 19.15 9.09 -13.06
CA VAL A 250 20.22 8.61 -12.15
C VAL A 250 20.04 9.13 -10.72
N GLU A 251 19.52 10.35 -10.54
CA GLU A 251 19.30 10.92 -9.21
C GLU A 251 18.15 10.20 -8.50
N LEU A 252 17.04 9.98 -9.20
CA LEU A 252 15.89 9.21 -8.72
C LEU A 252 16.27 7.77 -8.44
N GLN A 253 17.01 7.10 -9.35
CA GLN A 253 17.56 5.76 -9.14
C GLN A 253 18.32 5.67 -7.80
N ASN A 254 19.29 6.57 -7.62
CA ASN A 254 20.12 6.59 -6.42
C ASN A 254 19.32 6.87 -5.15
N HIS A 255 18.28 7.72 -5.22
CA HIS A 255 17.41 8.00 -4.08
C HIS A 255 16.63 6.75 -3.66
N ILE A 256 15.95 6.10 -4.59
CA ILE A 256 15.16 4.87 -4.33
C ILE A 256 16.08 3.73 -3.89
N LEU A 257 17.27 3.60 -4.48
CA LEU A 257 18.23 2.57 -4.09
C LEU A 257 18.72 2.76 -2.63
N ARG A 258 19.02 4.00 -2.21
CA ARG A 258 19.37 4.31 -0.82
C ARG A 258 18.22 4.00 0.12
N TRP A 259 17.00 4.33 -0.28
CA TRP A 259 15.80 4.08 0.51
C TRP A 259 15.57 2.56 0.68
N SER A 260 15.67 1.77 -0.38
CA SER A 260 15.55 0.30 -0.32
C SER A 260 16.63 -0.35 0.55
N ASN A 261 17.88 0.14 0.48
CA ASN A 261 18.97 -0.34 1.35
C ASN A 261 18.73 0.02 2.83
N ASN A 262 18.08 1.16 3.11
CA ASN A 262 17.67 1.52 4.47
C ASN A 262 16.56 0.60 5.01
N ILE A 263 15.65 0.12 4.15
CA ILE A 263 14.67 -0.92 4.56
C ILE A 263 15.41 -2.16 5.06
N LEU A 264 16.37 -2.67 4.29
CA LEU A 264 17.15 -3.86 4.66
C LEU A 264 17.93 -3.66 5.97
N LEU A 265 18.48 -2.47 6.17
CA LEU A 265 19.16 -2.13 7.43
C LEU A 265 18.17 -2.10 8.60
N ASN A 266 17.03 -1.45 8.44
CA ASN A 266 15.99 -1.38 9.47
C ASN A 266 15.43 -2.77 9.82
N LEU A 267 15.17 -3.61 8.82
CA LEU A 267 14.80 -5.01 8.99
C LEU A 267 15.86 -5.74 9.85
N SER A 268 17.14 -5.62 9.47
CA SER A 268 18.24 -6.28 10.19
C SER A 268 18.34 -5.82 11.64
N LEU A 269 18.17 -4.51 11.90
CA LEU A 269 18.20 -3.93 13.23
C LEU A 269 16.99 -4.35 14.07
N SER A 270 15.80 -4.33 13.48
CA SER A 270 14.55 -4.71 14.16
C SER A 270 14.60 -6.17 14.60
N VAL A 271 15.02 -7.06 13.72
CA VAL A 271 15.18 -8.50 14.03
C VAL A 271 16.24 -8.73 15.10
N LYS A 272 17.41 -8.10 14.97
CA LYS A 272 18.50 -8.26 15.93
C LYS A 272 18.13 -7.78 17.31
N ARG A 273 17.50 -6.60 17.45
CA ARG A 273 17.18 -5.93 18.71
C ARG A 273 15.86 -6.39 19.33
N SER A 274 15.08 -7.19 18.61
CA SER A 274 13.78 -7.61 19.08
C SER A 274 13.89 -8.46 20.35
N ASN A 275 13.10 -8.10 21.36
CA ASN A 275 12.84 -8.88 22.57
C ASN A 275 11.49 -9.63 22.47
N ASN A 276 10.86 -9.67 21.30
CA ASN A 276 9.63 -10.39 21.07
C ASN A 276 9.90 -11.92 21.24
N PRO A 277 9.20 -12.61 22.13
CA PRO A 277 9.38 -14.06 22.34
C PRO A 277 9.17 -14.91 21.07
N LEU A 278 8.38 -14.41 20.12
CA LEU A 278 8.16 -15.07 18.81
C LEU A 278 9.39 -14.98 17.90
N MET A 279 10.34 -14.09 18.18
CA MET A 279 11.58 -13.89 17.43
C MET A 279 12.77 -14.52 18.17
N ASP A 280 12.68 -15.80 18.45
CA ASP A 280 13.76 -16.55 19.09
C ASP A 280 15.04 -16.63 18.22
N LYS A 281 16.07 -17.31 18.70
CA LYS A 281 17.33 -17.45 17.97
C LYS A 281 17.17 -18.14 16.61
N ASN A 282 16.28 -19.13 16.52
CA ASN A 282 16.05 -19.88 15.27
C ASN A 282 15.31 -19.00 14.24
N PHE A 283 14.31 -18.23 14.69
CA PHE A 283 13.63 -17.25 13.87
C PHE A 283 14.62 -16.22 13.27
N LYS A 284 15.47 -15.62 14.13
CA LYS A 284 16.48 -14.65 13.68
C LYS A 284 17.45 -15.26 12.68
N LYS A 285 17.94 -16.48 12.94
CA LYS A 285 18.77 -17.23 11.98
C LYS A 285 18.10 -17.43 10.63
N LYS A 286 16.83 -17.83 10.63
CA LYS A 286 16.06 -18.04 9.40
C LYS A 286 15.99 -16.76 8.57
N VAL A 287 15.65 -15.61 9.18
CA VAL A 287 15.59 -14.31 8.48
C VAL A 287 16.94 -13.95 7.84
N PHE A 288 18.04 -14.02 8.60
CA PHE A 288 19.37 -13.70 8.05
C PHE A 288 19.85 -14.70 6.99
N LEU A 289 19.45 -15.97 7.11
CA LEU A 289 19.74 -16.98 6.07
C LEU A 289 19.01 -16.63 4.77
N ASP A 290 17.73 -16.25 4.85
CA ASP A 290 16.98 -15.86 3.67
C ASP A 290 17.53 -14.57 3.04
N MET A 291 17.93 -13.59 3.85
CA MET A 291 18.61 -12.41 3.35
C MET A 291 19.94 -12.76 2.63
N LYS A 292 20.69 -13.75 3.13
CA LYS A 292 21.92 -14.25 2.47
C LYS A 292 21.59 -14.94 1.15
N ASN A 293 20.59 -15.83 1.15
CA ASN A 293 20.18 -16.58 -0.03
C ASN A 293 19.69 -15.67 -1.16
N HIS A 294 19.06 -14.54 -0.82
CA HIS A 294 18.63 -13.52 -1.79
C HIS A 294 19.70 -12.48 -2.10
N GLY A 295 20.94 -12.63 -1.58
CA GLY A 295 22.07 -11.77 -1.91
C GLY A 295 22.03 -10.36 -1.30
N VAL A 296 21.11 -10.10 -0.34
CA VAL A 296 20.95 -8.79 0.32
C VAL A 296 21.64 -8.71 1.69
N PHE A 297 22.26 -9.77 2.13
CA PHE A 297 23.15 -9.79 3.29
C PHE A 297 24.49 -10.46 2.93
N PRO A 298 25.65 -9.92 3.33
CA PRO A 298 25.86 -8.68 4.13
C PRO A 298 25.36 -7.43 3.42
N LEU A 299 24.85 -6.45 4.20
CA LEU A 299 24.30 -5.21 3.70
C LEU A 299 25.34 -4.43 2.87
N LYS A 300 24.95 -4.04 1.66
CA LYS A 300 25.77 -3.26 0.71
C LYS A 300 25.07 -1.94 0.42
N GLY A 301 25.84 -0.81 0.45
CA GLY A 301 25.30 0.50 0.08
C GLY A 301 24.96 0.63 -1.41
N PRO A 302 24.54 1.83 -1.83
CA PRO A 302 24.65 3.09 -1.10
C PRO A 302 23.58 3.25 0.01
N PHE A 303 23.89 4.09 1.00
CA PHE A 303 22.99 4.49 2.10
C PHE A 303 22.83 6.01 2.12
N THR A 304 21.83 6.51 2.87
CA THR A 304 21.48 7.93 2.92
C THR A 304 22.54 8.81 3.57
N SER A 305 23.38 8.26 4.45
CA SER A 305 24.48 9.02 5.09
C SER A 305 25.64 8.10 5.50
N TRP A 306 26.82 8.71 5.79
CA TRP A 306 27.98 7.97 6.28
C TRP A 306 27.72 7.32 7.66
N LYS A 307 26.88 7.92 8.51
CA LYS A 307 26.48 7.34 9.81
C LYS A 307 25.68 6.04 9.60
N ILE A 308 24.75 6.05 8.67
CA ILE A 308 23.97 4.87 8.29
C ILE A 308 24.86 3.79 7.66
N TRP A 309 25.84 4.18 6.82
CA TRP A 309 26.83 3.27 6.28
C TRP A 309 27.65 2.59 7.40
N LEU A 310 28.16 3.38 8.38
CA LEU A 310 28.90 2.83 9.52
C LEU A 310 28.05 1.85 10.32
N LEU A 311 26.78 2.21 10.57
CA LEU A 311 25.84 1.33 11.27
C LEU A 311 25.64 0.01 10.51
N SER A 312 25.54 0.02 9.17
CA SER A 312 25.44 -1.19 8.37
C SER A 312 26.66 -2.10 8.53
N LYS A 313 27.86 -1.54 8.64
CA LYS A 313 29.10 -2.32 8.91
C LYS A 313 29.05 -3.00 10.28
N LEU A 314 28.59 -2.29 11.31
CA LEU A 314 28.39 -2.87 12.65
C LEU A 314 27.35 -3.99 12.66
N VAL A 315 26.27 -3.83 11.91
CA VAL A 315 25.25 -4.89 11.75
C VAL A 315 25.86 -6.10 11.05
N ASN A 316 26.56 -5.90 9.94
CA ASN A 316 27.21 -7.00 9.22
C ASN A 316 28.16 -7.81 10.12
N LEU A 317 29.04 -7.12 10.86
CA LEU A 317 29.99 -7.77 11.79
C LEU A 317 29.27 -8.56 12.89
N SER A 318 28.22 -7.99 13.45
CA SER A 318 27.50 -8.57 14.60
C SER A 318 26.55 -9.72 14.24
N CYS A 319 26.20 -9.88 12.96
CA CYS A 319 25.31 -10.93 12.46
C CYS A 319 26.05 -12.02 11.66
N ILE A 320 27.39 -11.99 11.61
CA ILE A 320 28.20 -13.03 10.93
C ILE A 320 27.98 -14.40 11.58
N HIS A 321 27.72 -14.44 12.88
CA HIS A 321 27.54 -15.68 13.66
C HIS A 321 26.08 -16.06 13.91
N LEU A 322 25.12 -15.33 13.35
CA LEU A 322 23.71 -15.69 13.29
C LEU A 322 23.45 -16.56 12.06
#